data_5043f86ecffeb3c65d6a4d33dab4524f
#
_entry.id   5043f86ecffeb3c65d6a4d33dab4524f
#
_cell.length_a   1.000
_cell.length_b   1.000
_cell.length_c   1.000
_cell.angle_alpha   90.00
_cell.angle_beta   90.00
_cell.angle_gamma   90.00
#
_symmetry.space_group_name_H-M   'P 1'
#
loop_
_entity.id
_entity.type
_entity.pdbx_description
1 polymer ?
#
loop_
_entity_poly.entity_id
_entity_poly.type
_entity_poly.pdbx_seq_one_letter_code
_entity_poly.pdbx_strand_id
1 'polypeptide(L)'
;MAKVDGPLHSSEARGRMGSLVYNTWRGICYVKSHRDPDTQFTNPQIYIRGLTALCTARWQTLSALQHAAWQQYANDHLETSCTGQLTRLTGYNWFVRANVRRLLLGLAIQDTPPTHQVAHVVVPIVATPAGNVIELSWDATAPYTPADLWYEFWLTGPHSPGAYPTIRNAYRYGACLYDDAFYELFNLPSGWFSLWVKPIHSQGTSGITAKLQFTVP
;
A
#
# COMPACT_ATOMS: atom_id res chain seq x y z
N MET A 1 -17.08 -1.00 27.37
CA MET A 1 -17.14 -1.80 28.60
C MET A 1 -16.05 -2.85 28.51
N ALA A 2 -15.20 -3.00 29.52
CA ALA A 2 -14.19 -4.06 29.57
C ALA A 2 -14.87 -5.39 29.93
N LYS A 3 -14.51 -6.46 29.22
CA LYS A 3 -14.89 -7.83 29.60
C LYS A 3 -13.80 -8.38 30.51
N VAL A 4 -14.19 -8.88 31.67
CA VAL A 4 -13.28 -9.47 32.66
C VAL A 4 -13.72 -10.93 32.86
N ASP A 5 -12.78 -11.86 32.71
CA ASP A 5 -13.01 -13.27 32.96
C ASP A 5 -12.45 -13.59 34.35
N GLY A 6 -13.35 -13.62 35.33
CA GLY A 6 -13.02 -13.83 36.75
C GLY A 6 -13.18 -12.57 37.63
N PRO A 7 -12.76 -12.62 38.92
CA PRO A 7 -12.89 -11.51 39.86
C PRO A 7 -12.01 -10.31 39.48
N LEU A 8 -12.23 -9.17 40.10
CA LEU A 8 -11.72 -7.83 39.75
C LEU A 8 -10.18 -7.72 39.57
N HIS A 9 -9.41 -8.69 40.04
CA HIS A 9 -7.97 -8.85 39.81
C HIS A 9 -7.65 -10.09 38.96
N SER A 10 -8.52 -10.37 38.00
CA SER A 10 -8.39 -11.48 37.07
C SER A 10 -7.11 -11.39 36.24
N SER A 11 -6.51 -12.52 35.95
CA SER A 11 -5.36 -12.65 35.07
C SER A 11 -5.66 -12.26 33.62
N GLU A 12 -6.95 -12.17 33.24
CA GLU A 12 -7.37 -11.81 31.88
C GLU A 12 -8.46 -10.74 31.90
N ALA A 13 -8.12 -9.55 31.44
CA ALA A 13 -9.05 -8.47 31.20
C ALA A 13 -8.83 -7.92 29.79
N ARG A 14 -9.90 -7.67 29.05
CA ARG A 14 -9.85 -7.07 27.71
C ARG A 14 -10.92 -5.98 27.57
N GLY A 15 -10.53 -4.86 26.98
CA GLY A 15 -11.44 -3.75 26.69
C GLY A 15 -11.15 -2.51 27.51
N ARG A 16 -12.09 -1.55 27.47
CA ARG A 16 -11.95 -0.24 28.14
C ARG A 16 -12.80 -0.18 29.41
N MET A 17 -12.19 0.32 30.49
CA MET A 17 -12.86 0.65 31.72
C MET A 17 -12.42 2.05 32.16
N GLY A 18 -13.31 3.04 31.98
CA GLY A 18 -12.99 4.44 32.23
C GLY A 18 -11.84 4.94 31.35
N SER A 19 -10.79 5.44 31.99
CA SER A 19 -9.57 5.92 31.35
C SER A 19 -8.53 4.82 31.06
N LEU A 20 -8.81 3.56 31.42
CA LEU A 20 -7.89 2.45 31.28
C LEU A 20 -8.33 1.51 30.15
N VAL A 21 -7.37 1.02 29.38
CA VAL A 21 -7.55 -0.01 28.34
C VAL A 21 -6.71 -1.21 28.71
N TYR A 22 -7.39 -2.35 28.90
CA TYR A 22 -6.79 -3.65 29.16
C TYR A 22 -6.60 -4.39 27.83
N ASN A 23 -5.43 -4.90 27.61
CA ASN A 23 -5.12 -5.66 26.40
C ASN A 23 -4.07 -6.75 26.67
N THR A 24 -3.96 -7.70 25.75
CA THR A 24 -2.95 -8.76 25.81
C THR A 24 -2.11 -8.72 24.54
N TRP A 25 -0.78 -8.70 24.69
CA TRP A 25 0.15 -8.78 23.58
C TRP A 25 1.12 -9.94 23.82
N ARG A 26 1.15 -10.90 22.91
CA ARG A 26 1.98 -12.13 23.00
C ARG A 26 1.85 -12.85 24.36
N GLY A 27 0.63 -12.93 24.89
CA GLY A 27 0.36 -13.57 26.20
C GLY A 27 0.65 -12.69 27.41
N ILE A 28 1.18 -11.47 27.23
CA ILE A 28 1.45 -10.54 28.33
C ILE A 28 0.26 -9.58 28.44
N CYS A 29 -0.43 -9.62 29.59
CA CYS A 29 -1.50 -8.68 29.89
C CYS A 29 -0.90 -7.32 30.28
N TYR A 30 -1.39 -6.25 29.69
CA TYR A 30 -0.97 -4.89 30.00
C TYR A 30 -2.15 -3.93 30.06
N VAL A 31 -1.95 -2.88 30.82
CA VAL A 31 -2.92 -1.79 30.97
C VAL A 31 -2.27 -0.51 30.48
N LYS A 32 -3.01 0.26 29.67
CA LYS A 32 -2.57 1.57 29.21
C LYS A 32 -3.67 2.61 29.43
N SER A 33 -3.28 3.86 29.55
CA SER A 33 -4.25 4.95 29.52
C SER A 33 -4.93 5.03 28.16
N HIS A 34 -6.23 5.25 28.15
CA HIS A 34 -6.94 5.59 26.93
C HIS A 34 -6.50 6.97 26.47
N ARG A 35 -6.05 7.06 25.23
CA ARG A 35 -5.86 8.33 24.53
C ARG A 35 -6.93 8.41 23.47
N ASP A 36 -7.65 9.51 23.45
CA ASP A 36 -8.51 9.79 22.31
C ASP A 36 -7.61 9.96 21.08
N PRO A 37 -7.97 9.33 19.95
CA PRO A 37 -7.18 9.47 18.74
C PRO A 37 -7.14 10.95 18.36
N ASP A 38 -5.95 11.46 18.06
CA ASP A 38 -5.81 12.78 17.46
C ASP A 38 -6.59 12.78 16.15
N THR A 39 -7.59 13.63 16.05
CA THR A 39 -8.48 13.72 14.89
C THR A 39 -7.87 14.51 13.74
N GLN A 40 -6.67 15.07 13.93
CA GLN A 40 -5.96 15.76 12.86
C GLN A 40 -5.41 14.73 11.87
N PHE A 41 -6.05 14.69 10.70
CA PHE A 41 -5.59 13.87 9.59
C PHE A 41 -4.71 14.69 8.65
N THR A 42 -3.61 14.10 8.20
CA THR A 42 -2.82 14.71 7.13
C THR A 42 -3.59 14.68 5.80
N ASN A 43 -3.30 15.62 4.89
CA ASN A 43 -3.95 15.65 3.58
C ASN A 43 -3.89 14.30 2.82
N PRO A 44 -2.75 13.57 2.80
CA PRO A 44 -2.70 12.24 2.19
C PRO A 44 -3.66 11.23 2.85
N GLN A 45 -3.81 11.28 4.18
CA GLN A 45 -4.75 10.39 4.87
C GLN A 45 -6.21 10.70 4.51
N ILE A 46 -6.56 11.99 4.42
CA ILE A 46 -7.90 12.44 4.00
C ILE A 46 -8.16 11.95 2.56
N TYR A 47 -7.19 12.12 1.67
CA TYR A 47 -7.29 11.69 0.28
C TYR A 47 -7.55 10.17 0.15
N ILE A 48 -6.72 9.34 0.78
CA ILE A 48 -6.89 7.87 0.75
C ILE A 48 -8.23 7.43 1.37
N ARG A 49 -8.68 8.09 2.44
CA ARG A 49 -10.01 7.84 3.03
C ARG A 49 -11.14 8.16 2.05
N GLY A 50 -11.01 9.27 1.32
CA GLY A 50 -11.96 9.64 0.27
C GLY A 50 -12.05 8.57 -0.82
N LEU A 51 -10.91 8.08 -1.32
CA LEU A 51 -10.87 6.99 -2.31
C LEU A 51 -11.51 5.70 -1.77
N THR A 52 -11.22 5.36 -0.52
CA THR A 52 -11.82 4.18 0.13
C THR A 52 -13.32 4.33 0.28
N ALA A 53 -13.82 5.52 0.63
CA ALA A 53 -15.25 5.80 0.73
C ALA A 53 -15.95 5.65 -0.64
N LEU A 54 -15.33 6.13 -1.72
CA LEU A 54 -15.83 5.95 -3.09
C LEU A 54 -15.94 4.45 -3.45
N CYS A 55 -14.90 3.67 -3.15
CA CYS A 55 -14.93 2.23 -3.38
C CYS A 55 -16.02 1.55 -2.55
N THR A 56 -16.21 1.95 -1.29
CA THR A 56 -17.27 1.39 -0.43
C THR A 56 -18.66 1.70 -0.97
N ALA A 57 -18.91 2.93 -1.40
CA ALA A 57 -20.17 3.32 -2.01
C ALA A 57 -20.44 2.52 -3.29
N ARG A 58 -19.41 2.35 -4.15
CA ARG A 58 -19.54 1.53 -5.36
C ARG A 58 -19.81 0.07 -5.06
N TRP A 59 -19.13 -0.50 -4.06
CA TRP A 59 -19.39 -1.88 -3.61
C TRP A 59 -20.85 -2.13 -3.29
N GLN A 60 -21.52 -1.22 -2.59
CA GLN A 60 -22.93 -1.34 -2.23
C GLN A 60 -23.88 -1.36 -3.43
N THR A 61 -23.44 -0.84 -4.58
CA THR A 61 -24.25 -0.80 -5.82
C THR A 61 -23.97 -1.94 -6.79
N LEU A 62 -23.03 -2.83 -6.46
CA LEU A 62 -22.69 -3.97 -7.29
C LEU A 62 -23.84 -4.98 -7.33
N SER A 63 -23.97 -5.69 -8.45
CA SER A 63 -24.91 -6.80 -8.59
C SER A 63 -24.49 -8.03 -7.77
N ALA A 64 -25.43 -8.91 -7.47
CA ALA A 64 -25.14 -10.17 -6.76
C ALA A 64 -24.11 -11.03 -7.50
N LEU A 65 -24.10 -11.02 -8.84
CA LEU A 65 -23.13 -11.74 -9.66
C LEU A 65 -21.71 -11.16 -9.49
N GLN A 66 -21.58 -9.82 -9.44
CA GLN A 66 -20.29 -9.16 -9.22
C GLN A 66 -19.77 -9.44 -7.81
N HIS A 67 -20.63 -9.39 -6.79
CA HIS A 67 -20.26 -9.79 -5.43
C HIS A 67 -19.75 -11.23 -5.38
N ALA A 68 -20.47 -12.17 -6.03
CA ALA A 68 -20.07 -13.57 -6.09
C ALA A 68 -18.72 -13.74 -6.80
N ALA A 69 -18.48 -13.02 -7.91
CA ALA A 69 -17.22 -13.06 -8.64
C ALA A 69 -16.04 -12.58 -7.77
N TRP A 70 -16.20 -11.47 -7.01
CA TRP A 70 -15.19 -11.00 -6.08
C TRP A 70 -14.96 -11.95 -4.90
N GLN A 71 -16.01 -12.61 -4.42
CA GLN A 71 -15.88 -13.61 -3.37
C GLN A 71 -15.16 -14.87 -3.87
N GLN A 72 -15.43 -15.31 -5.11
CA GLN A 72 -14.69 -16.39 -5.75
C GLN A 72 -13.22 -16.03 -5.92
N TYR A 73 -12.94 -14.82 -6.43
CA TYR A 73 -11.57 -14.31 -6.53
C TYR A 73 -10.84 -14.36 -5.19
N ALA A 74 -11.50 -13.96 -4.10
CA ALA A 74 -10.93 -14.01 -2.75
C ALA A 74 -10.66 -15.44 -2.26
N ASN A 75 -11.44 -16.42 -2.68
CA ASN A 75 -11.23 -17.83 -2.37
C ASN A 75 -10.01 -18.40 -3.09
N ASP A 76 -9.80 -17.96 -4.34
CA ASP A 76 -8.72 -18.46 -5.21
C ASP A 76 -7.36 -17.80 -4.89
N HIS A 77 -7.38 -16.66 -4.14
CA HIS A 77 -6.20 -15.86 -3.88
C HIS A 77 -5.95 -15.64 -2.39
N LEU A 78 -4.89 -16.25 -1.91
CA LEU A 78 -4.41 -16.07 -0.55
C LEU A 78 -3.38 -14.93 -0.49
N GLU A 79 -3.42 -14.16 0.57
CA GLU A 79 -2.45 -13.10 0.85
C GLU A 79 -1.50 -13.53 1.96
N THR A 80 -0.23 -13.21 1.83
CA THR A 80 0.73 -13.43 2.90
C THR A 80 0.66 -12.27 3.90
N SER A 81 0.35 -12.58 5.16
CA SER A 81 0.33 -11.60 6.24
C SER A 81 1.74 -11.08 6.56
N CYS A 82 1.83 -10.00 7.34
CA CYS A 82 3.12 -9.49 7.82
C CYS A 82 3.88 -10.49 8.71
N THR A 83 3.22 -11.54 9.19
CA THR A 83 3.81 -12.65 9.98
C THR A 83 4.23 -13.84 9.10
N GLY A 84 4.08 -13.75 7.77
CA GLY A 84 4.39 -14.83 6.84
C GLY A 84 3.29 -15.89 6.70
N GLN A 85 2.18 -15.77 7.42
CA GLN A 85 1.06 -16.69 7.31
C GLN A 85 0.16 -16.35 6.13
N LEU A 86 -0.34 -17.37 5.43
CA LEU A 86 -1.35 -17.20 4.39
C LEU A 86 -2.70 -16.87 5.04
N THR A 87 -3.26 -15.74 4.65
CA THR A 87 -4.55 -15.23 5.14
C THR A 87 -5.50 -15.06 3.98
N ARG A 88 -6.78 -15.38 4.21
CA ARG A 88 -7.84 -15.15 3.23
C ARG A 88 -8.46 -13.78 3.48
N LEU A 89 -8.40 -12.92 2.49
CA LEU A 89 -9.12 -11.64 2.47
C LEU A 89 -10.56 -11.89 1.99
N THR A 90 -11.47 -10.99 2.36
CA THR A 90 -12.85 -11.00 1.82
C THR A 90 -12.87 -10.42 0.40
N GLY A 91 -13.91 -10.73 -0.39
CA GLY A 91 -14.11 -10.13 -1.71
C GLY A 91 -14.15 -8.60 -1.66
N TYR A 92 -14.77 -8.03 -0.62
CA TYR A 92 -14.76 -6.58 -0.38
C TYR A 92 -13.33 -6.01 -0.20
N ASN A 93 -12.48 -6.67 0.58
CA ASN A 93 -11.11 -6.21 0.79
C ASN A 93 -10.29 -6.23 -0.51
N TRP A 94 -10.47 -7.25 -1.33
CA TRP A 94 -9.84 -7.34 -2.65
C TRP A 94 -10.37 -6.25 -3.59
N PHE A 95 -11.69 -6.01 -3.61
CA PHE A 95 -12.31 -4.94 -4.40
C PHE A 95 -11.75 -3.57 -4.04
N VAL A 96 -11.72 -3.23 -2.74
CA VAL A 96 -11.18 -1.94 -2.27
C VAL A 96 -9.70 -1.83 -2.62
N ARG A 97 -8.90 -2.88 -2.37
CA ARG A 97 -7.46 -2.90 -2.65
C ARG A 97 -7.13 -2.64 -4.13
N ALA A 98 -7.83 -3.32 -5.03
CA ALA A 98 -7.63 -3.16 -6.47
C ALA A 98 -8.06 -1.75 -6.93
N ASN A 99 -9.25 -1.32 -6.53
CA ASN A 99 -9.83 -0.07 -7.01
C ASN A 99 -9.18 1.18 -6.42
N VAL A 100 -8.72 1.17 -5.16
CA VAL A 100 -7.94 2.29 -4.61
C VAL A 100 -6.65 2.49 -5.41
N ARG A 101 -5.96 1.40 -5.80
CA ARG A 101 -4.77 1.50 -6.66
C ARG A 101 -5.10 2.08 -8.03
N ARG A 102 -6.19 1.64 -8.66
CA ARG A 102 -6.66 2.19 -9.93
C ARG A 102 -6.95 3.69 -9.83
N LEU A 103 -7.67 4.10 -8.80
CA LEU A 103 -7.97 5.52 -8.56
C LEU A 103 -6.71 6.36 -8.30
N LEU A 104 -5.70 5.80 -7.64
CA LEU A 104 -4.40 6.46 -7.47
C LEU A 104 -3.64 6.66 -8.79
N LEU A 105 -3.90 5.81 -9.79
CA LEU A 105 -3.37 5.93 -11.16
C LEU A 105 -4.27 6.80 -12.06
N GLY A 106 -5.37 7.36 -11.53
CA GLY A 106 -6.35 8.14 -12.32
C GLY A 106 -7.30 7.28 -13.15
N LEU A 107 -7.32 5.96 -12.94
CA LEU A 107 -8.20 5.03 -13.66
C LEU A 107 -9.57 4.90 -12.98
N ALA A 108 -10.60 4.59 -13.75
CA ALA A 108 -11.95 4.37 -13.23
C ALA A 108 -12.06 3.11 -12.36
N ILE A 109 -13.06 3.05 -11.47
CA ILE A 109 -13.39 1.87 -10.66
C ILE A 109 -13.79 0.72 -11.60
N GLN A 110 -13.29 -0.48 -11.29
CA GLN A 110 -13.62 -1.71 -12.00
C GLN A 110 -14.54 -2.58 -11.15
N ASP A 111 -15.67 -3.00 -11.71
CA ASP A 111 -16.70 -3.77 -11.00
C ASP A 111 -16.39 -5.27 -10.98
N THR A 112 -15.61 -5.76 -11.93
CA THR A 112 -15.21 -7.18 -12.04
C THR A 112 -13.82 -7.41 -11.47
N PRO A 113 -13.54 -8.60 -10.90
CA PRO A 113 -12.21 -8.91 -10.41
C PRO A 113 -11.16 -8.94 -11.54
N PRO A 114 -9.89 -8.70 -11.21
CA PRO A 114 -8.80 -8.78 -12.18
C PRO A 114 -8.69 -10.19 -12.77
N THR A 115 -8.51 -10.27 -14.08
CA THR A 115 -8.28 -11.55 -14.79
C THR A 115 -6.80 -11.90 -14.89
N HIS A 116 -5.92 -10.90 -14.81
CA HIS A 116 -4.47 -11.09 -14.88
C HIS A 116 -3.82 -10.93 -13.50
N GLN A 117 -3.12 -11.97 -13.10
CA GLN A 117 -2.24 -11.97 -11.94
C GLN A 117 -0.79 -12.14 -12.41
N VAL A 118 -0.30 -11.18 -13.12
CA VAL A 118 1.10 -11.23 -13.51
C VAL A 118 1.93 -10.65 -12.36
N ALA A 119 2.82 -11.44 -11.80
CA ALA A 119 3.92 -10.95 -11.01
C ALA A 119 4.85 -10.18 -11.96
N HIS A 120 4.58 -8.89 -12.18
CA HIS A 120 5.47 -8.05 -12.96
C HIS A 120 6.76 -7.88 -12.16
N VAL A 121 7.85 -8.26 -12.79
CA VAL A 121 9.20 -7.97 -12.27
C VAL A 121 9.55 -6.57 -12.77
N VAL A 122 10.05 -5.73 -11.88
CA VAL A 122 10.58 -4.42 -12.29
C VAL A 122 11.85 -4.67 -13.12
N VAL A 123 11.87 -4.13 -14.35
CA VAL A 123 13.12 -4.13 -15.14
C VAL A 123 14.17 -3.26 -14.45
N PRO A 124 15.48 -3.47 -14.72
CA PRO A 124 16.52 -2.64 -14.17
C PRO A 124 16.27 -1.16 -14.45
N ILE A 125 16.21 -0.36 -13.38
CA ILE A 125 16.03 1.09 -13.46
C ILE A 125 17.37 1.74 -13.12
N VAL A 126 17.77 2.68 -13.95
CA VAL A 126 18.96 3.49 -13.74
C VAL A 126 18.54 4.88 -13.28
N ALA A 127 19.16 5.37 -12.21
CA ALA A 127 18.98 6.74 -11.73
C ALA A 127 20.20 7.57 -12.11
N THR A 128 20.02 8.60 -12.93
CA THR A 128 21.08 9.46 -13.45
C THR A 128 20.84 10.89 -12.99
N PRO A 129 21.81 11.55 -12.31
CA PRO A 129 21.71 12.96 -11.99
C PRO A 129 21.77 13.82 -13.27
N ALA A 130 20.78 14.69 -13.45
CA ALA A 130 20.69 15.65 -14.55
C ALA A 130 20.42 17.05 -14.00
N GLY A 131 21.49 17.74 -13.54
CA GLY A 131 21.34 19.03 -12.85
C GLY A 131 20.58 18.91 -11.53
N ASN A 132 19.43 19.61 -11.39
CA ASN A 132 18.58 19.57 -10.20
C ASN A 132 17.50 18.47 -10.25
N VAL A 133 17.60 17.55 -11.19
CA VAL A 133 16.65 16.49 -11.45
C VAL A 133 17.36 15.14 -11.39
N ILE A 134 16.69 14.12 -10.92
CA ILE A 134 17.12 12.73 -11.07
C ILE A 134 16.25 12.08 -12.13
N GLU A 135 16.86 11.71 -13.25
CA GLU A 135 16.20 10.93 -14.28
C GLU A 135 16.23 9.46 -13.95
N LEU A 136 15.06 8.84 -13.94
CA LEU A 136 14.90 7.39 -13.85
C LEU A 136 14.64 6.87 -15.26
N SER A 137 15.45 5.97 -15.76
CA SER A 137 15.28 5.36 -17.07
C SER A 137 15.26 3.84 -16.99
N TRP A 138 14.51 3.21 -17.88
CA TRP A 138 14.41 1.75 -18.00
C TRP A 138 14.18 1.35 -19.44
N ASP A 139 14.44 0.07 -19.74
CA ASP A 139 14.19 -0.49 -21.05
C ASP A 139 12.71 -0.93 -21.16
N ALA A 140 11.93 -0.21 -21.95
CA ALA A 140 10.51 -0.48 -22.20
C ALA A 140 10.27 -1.58 -23.25
N THR A 141 11.33 -2.21 -23.80
CA THR A 141 11.20 -3.26 -24.83
C THR A 141 10.91 -4.65 -24.25
N ALA A 142 10.84 -4.80 -22.93
CA ALA A 142 10.54 -6.07 -22.28
C ALA A 142 9.12 -6.57 -22.59
N PRO A 143 8.82 -7.88 -22.43
CA PRO A 143 7.67 -8.57 -23.01
C PRO A 143 6.32 -8.27 -22.35
N TYR A 144 6.11 -7.06 -21.92
CA TYR A 144 4.83 -6.62 -21.30
C TYR A 144 4.02 -5.81 -22.32
N THR A 145 2.69 -5.91 -22.23
CA THR A 145 1.80 -4.99 -22.96
C THR A 145 1.90 -3.60 -22.34
N PRO A 146 2.50 -2.62 -23.01
CA PRO A 146 2.91 -1.36 -22.40
C PRO A 146 1.75 -0.58 -21.75
N ALA A 147 0.59 -0.59 -22.40
CA ALA A 147 -0.59 0.20 -22.00
C ALA A 147 -1.21 -0.24 -20.64
N ASP A 148 -0.87 -1.42 -20.14
CA ASP A 148 -1.49 -1.98 -18.94
C ASP A 148 -0.59 -1.95 -17.71
N LEU A 149 0.68 -1.59 -17.86
CA LEU A 149 1.64 -1.57 -16.78
C LEU A 149 2.00 -0.15 -16.38
N TRP A 150 1.94 0.11 -15.08
CA TRP A 150 2.33 1.37 -14.44
C TRP A 150 3.44 1.12 -13.44
N TYR A 151 4.35 2.07 -13.31
CA TYR A 151 5.33 2.13 -12.23
C TYR A 151 4.91 3.18 -11.22
N GLU A 152 4.77 2.76 -9.96
CA GLU A 152 4.52 3.63 -8.82
C GLU A 152 5.82 3.81 -8.04
N PHE A 153 6.18 5.06 -7.78
CA PHE A 153 7.42 5.45 -7.12
C PHE A 153 7.16 5.86 -5.68
N TRP A 154 7.91 5.25 -4.77
CA TRP A 154 7.89 5.55 -3.35
C TRP A 154 9.28 5.96 -2.91
N LEU A 155 9.42 7.14 -2.32
CA LEU A 155 10.68 7.76 -2.01
C LEU A 155 10.83 7.98 -0.51
N THR A 156 12.05 7.84 0.02
CA THR A 156 12.44 8.30 1.35
C THR A 156 13.83 8.89 1.31
N GLY A 157 14.04 9.94 2.07
CA GLY A 157 15.28 10.66 2.18
C GLY A 157 15.03 12.16 2.45
N PRO A 158 16.11 12.96 2.57
CA PRO A 158 17.50 12.52 2.62
C PRO A 158 17.83 11.77 3.91
N HIS A 159 18.73 10.81 3.86
CA HIS A 159 19.20 10.06 5.02
C HIS A 159 20.75 9.91 4.99
N SER A 160 21.35 9.52 6.10
CA SER A 160 22.79 9.31 6.19
C SER A 160 23.24 8.12 5.33
N PRO A 161 24.47 8.14 4.78
CA PRO A 161 25.06 6.99 4.09
C PRO A 161 24.99 5.74 4.96
N GLY A 162 24.62 4.60 4.36
CA GLY A 162 24.50 3.33 5.08
C GLY A 162 23.22 3.13 5.89
N ALA A 163 22.30 4.09 5.90
CA ALA A 163 20.97 3.89 6.46
C ALA A 163 20.19 2.83 5.66
N TYR A 164 19.38 2.02 6.37
CA TYR A 164 18.52 0.99 5.77
C TYR A 164 17.04 1.34 5.93
N PRO A 165 16.55 2.37 5.22
CA PRO A 165 15.15 2.73 5.28
C PRO A 165 14.26 1.60 4.74
N THR A 166 13.04 1.56 5.25
CA THR A 166 12.01 0.62 4.80
C THR A 166 10.93 1.34 4.02
N ILE A 167 10.24 0.63 3.14
CA ILE A 167 9.12 1.19 2.36
C ILE A 167 8.01 1.76 3.26
N ARG A 168 7.92 1.34 4.52
CA ARG A 168 6.93 1.88 5.47
C ARG A 168 7.13 3.35 5.78
N ASN A 169 8.35 3.84 5.65
CA ASN A 169 8.72 5.25 5.89
C ASN A 169 8.74 6.06 4.61
N ALA A 170 8.49 5.43 3.46
CA ALA A 170 8.46 6.09 2.17
C ALA A 170 7.13 6.79 1.93
N TYR A 171 7.18 7.95 1.28
CA TYR A 171 6.01 8.62 0.75
C TYR A 171 5.86 8.32 -0.76
N ARG A 172 4.62 8.28 -1.21
CA ARG A 172 4.33 8.13 -2.63
C ARG A 172 4.74 9.42 -3.36
N TYR A 173 5.67 9.29 -4.29
CA TYR A 173 6.15 10.42 -5.10
C TYR A 173 5.27 10.61 -6.33
N GLY A 174 5.03 9.54 -7.09
CA GLY A 174 4.24 9.58 -8.31
C GLY A 174 4.05 8.22 -8.95
N ALA A 175 3.52 8.24 -10.15
CA ALA A 175 3.40 7.07 -11.01
C ALA A 175 3.44 7.49 -12.47
N CYS A 176 3.94 6.60 -13.35
CA CYS A 176 3.93 6.78 -14.80
C CYS A 176 3.59 5.47 -15.51
N LEU A 177 3.27 5.53 -16.78
CA LEU A 177 3.15 4.36 -17.63
C LEU A 177 4.52 3.72 -17.85
N TYR A 178 4.55 2.41 -17.97
CA TYR A 178 5.78 1.67 -18.29
C TYR A 178 6.37 2.11 -19.64
N ASP A 179 5.51 2.44 -20.59
CA ASP A 179 5.86 2.82 -21.96
C ASP A 179 6.55 4.19 -22.05
N ASP A 180 6.45 5.03 -21.01
CA ASP A 180 7.13 6.33 -20.97
C ASP A 180 8.66 6.19 -20.97
N ALA A 181 9.18 5.01 -20.58
CA ALA A 181 10.60 4.63 -20.51
C ALA A 181 11.47 5.50 -19.59
N PHE A 182 10.96 6.60 -19.08
CA PHE A 182 11.65 7.47 -18.14
C PHE A 182 10.68 8.18 -17.18
N TYR A 183 11.21 8.64 -16.05
CA TYR A 183 10.49 9.47 -15.08
C TYR A 183 11.44 10.40 -14.36
N GLU A 184 11.03 11.62 -14.09
CA GLU A 184 11.86 12.64 -13.47
C GLU A 184 11.46 12.92 -12.02
N LEU A 185 12.45 12.97 -11.13
CA LEU A 185 12.29 13.36 -9.73
C LEU A 185 12.83 14.79 -9.56
N PHE A 186 11.95 15.72 -9.24
CA PHE A 186 12.25 17.14 -9.12
C PHE A 186 12.41 17.59 -7.67
N ASN A 187 13.18 18.67 -7.46
CA ASN A 187 13.27 19.40 -6.19
C ASN A 187 13.69 18.52 -4.99
N LEU A 188 14.56 17.55 -5.22
CA LEU A 188 15.11 16.77 -4.13
C LEU A 188 16.28 17.54 -3.48
N PRO A 189 16.31 17.65 -2.14
CA PRO A 189 17.50 18.21 -1.45
C PRO A 189 18.71 17.29 -1.62
N SER A 190 19.92 17.83 -1.47
CA SER A 190 21.14 17.05 -1.50
C SER A 190 21.13 15.95 -0.44
N GLY A 191 21.63 14.77 -0.77
CA GLY A 191 21.74 13.64 0.16
C GLY A 191 21.43 12.28 -0.44
N TRP A 192 21.42 11.27 0.42
CA TRP A 192 21.10 9.89 0.05
C TRP A 192 19.60 9.63 0.06
N PHE A 193 19.12 8.97 -0.99
CA PHE A 193 17.72 8.59 -1.14
C PHE A 193 17.56 7.09 -1.39
N SER A 194 16.45 6.55 -0.93
CA SER A 194 15.99 5.21 -1.32
C SER A 194 14.66 5.31 -2.02
N LEU A 195 14.61 4.70 -3.19
CA LEU A 195 13.44 4.63 -4.06
C LEU A 195 12.95 3.18 -4.12
N TRP A 196 11.67 2.99 -3.96
CA TRP A 196 10.99 1.73 -4.25
C TRP A 196 10.11 1.93 -5.47
N VAL A 197 10.29 1.06 -6.43
CA VAL A 197 9.48 1.02 -7.64
C VAL A 197 8.58 -0.19 -7.57
N LYS A 198 7.28 0.06 -7.68
CA LYS A 198 6.26 -0.95 -7.60
C LYS A 198 5.48 -1.02 -8.90
N PRO A 199 5.53 -2.15 -9.63
CA PRO A 199 4.75 -2.32 -10.83
C PRO A 199 3.29 -2.55 -10.44
N ILE A 200 2.39 -1.85 -11.12
CA ILE A 200 0.93 -1.97 -10.94
C ILE A 200 0.30 -2.16 -12.32
N HIS A 201 -0.47 -3.23 -12.45
CA HIS A 201 -1.29 -3.46 -13.64
C HIS A 201 -2.52 -2.55 -13.64
N SER A 202 -3.03 -2.19 -14.80
CA SER A 202 -4.24 -1.37 -14.97
C SER A 202 -5.47 -1.93 -14.23
N GLN A 203 -5.51 -3.24 -13.98
CA GLN A 203 -6.55 -3.90 -13.19
C GLN A 203 -6.34 -3.81 -11.65
N GLY A 204 -5.31 -3.10 -11.18
CA GLY A 204 -5.05 -2.88 -9.75
C GLY A 204 -4.25 -3.98 -9.04
N THR A 205 -3.78 -5.00 -9.77
CA THR A 205 -2.84 -5.98 -9.23
C THR A 205 -1.43 -5.38 -9.17
N SER A 206 -0.61 -5.81 -8.23
CA SER A 206 0.77 -5.32 -8.10
C SER A 206 1.77 -6.46 -8.08
N GLY A 207 2.91 -6.24 -8.71
CA GLY A 207 4.04 -7.15 -8.69
C GLY A 207 5.03 -6.90 -7.55
N ILE A 208 6.20 -7.47 -7.69
CA ILE A 208 7.29 -7.39 -6.71
C ILE A 208 7.91 -5.98 -6.77
N THR A 209 8.09 -5.37 -5.60
CA THR A 209 8.71 -4.05 -5.47
C THR A 209 10.23 -4.17 -5.56
N ALA A 210 10.85 -3.39 -6.43
CA ALA A 210 12.31 -3.23 -6.47
C ALA A 210 12.74 -2.03 -5.63
N LYS A 211 13.97 -2.10 -5.08
CA LYS A 211 14.59 -1.01 -4.33
C LYS A 211 15.82 -0.51 -5.06
N LEU A 212 15.92 0.80 -5.20
CA LEU A 212 17.07 1.52 -5.75
C LEU A 212 17.58 2.53 -4.73
N GLN A 213 18.88 2.77 -4.69
CA GLN A 213 19.50 3.84 -3.88
C GLN A 213 20.33 4.75 -4.78
N PHE A 214 20.23 6.05 -4.55
CA PHE A 214 20.97 7.05 -5.30
C PHE A 214 21.30 8.26 -4.41
N THR A 215 22.21 9.09 -4.89
CA THR A 215 22.63 10.31 -4.22
C THR A 215 22.24 11.51 -5.08
N VAL A 216 21.66 12.52 -4.45
CA VAL A 216 21.47 13.84 -5.04
C VAL A 216 22.66 14.69 -4.63
N PRO A 217 23.41 15.25 -5.59
CA PRO A 217 24.61 16.04 -5.33
C PRO A 217 24.36 17.33 -4.53
#